data_ca3a82ebc0cc79d7807fdeab5ec48195
#
_entry.id   ca3a82ebc0cc79d7807fdeab5ec48195
#
_cell.length_a   1.000
_cell.length_b   1.000
_cell.length_c   1.000
_cell.angle_alpha   90.00
_cell.angle_beta   90.00
_cell.angle_gamma   90.00
#
_symmetry.space_group_name_H-M   'P 1'
#
loop_
_entity.id
_entity.type
_entity.pdbx_description
1 polymer ?
#
loop_
_entity_poly.entity_id
_entity_poly.type
_entity_poly.pdbx_seq_one_letter_code
_entity_poly.pdbx_strand_id
1 'polypeptide(L)'
;IIDSYEGKFREKIAPGAMKRSFRESPPKVQFDHGRHPMIGSIPIASLRSISEEVDPVLAPEGGAHVVARLFDNWLMEPVRDAIAGGAVNGMSFRFSVVREKWETSDGKVIRDEQLLMDELRRTWYEDVPDDELLVRTLTELKVPEIGPVTWPAYADTSVSMRSKVIDLGRLH
;
A
#
# COMPACT_ATOMS: atom_id res chain seq x y z
N ILE A 1 -0.99 -13.01 -3.25
CA ILE A 1 -0.22 -13.65 -4.34
C ILE A 1 -0.05 -12.64 -5.45
N ILE A 2 1.17 -12.55 -5.96
CA ILE A 2 1.53 -11.73 -7.12
C ILE A 2 1.78 -12.68 -8.29
N ASP A 3 1.16 -12.37 -9.42
CA ASP A 3 1.40 -13.03 -10.69
C ASP A 3 2.06 -12.00 -11.63
N SER A 4 3.31 -12.23 -11.97
CA SER A 4 4.14 -11.29 -12.73
C SER A 4 4.82 -11.96 -13.93
N TYR A 5 5.44 -11.16 -14.78
CA TYR A 5 6.25 -11.66 -15.89
C TYR A 5 7.52 -12.42 -15.43
N GLU A 6 7.91 -12.29 -14.16
CA GLU A 6 9.04 -13.02 -13.57
C GLU A 6 8.61 -14.40 -13.02
N GLY A 7 7.31 -14.55 -12.71
CA GLY A 7 6.72 -15.74 -12.12
C GLY A 7 5.70 -15.43 -11.05
N LYS A 8 5.21 -16.46 -10.38
CA LYS A 8 4.19 -16.37 -9.33
C LYS A 8 4.85 -16.51 -7.95
N PHE A 9 4.50 -15.63 -7.02
CA PHE A 9 5.06 -15.61 -5.67
C PHE A 9 4.10 -14.98 -4.65
N ARG A 10 4.35 -15.20 -3.37
CA ARG A 10 3.67 -14.50 -2.28
C ARG A 10 4.46 -13.25 -1.91
N GLU A 11 3.77 -12.13 -1.70
CA GLU A 11 4.41 -10.88 -1.25
C GLU A 11 3.82 -10.44 0.09
N LYS A 12 4.70 -9.91 0.96
CA LYS A 12 4.31 -9.26 2.21
C LYS A 12 5.20 -8.06 2.50
N ILE A 13 4.65 -7.10 3.21
CA ILE A 13 5.37 -5.93 3.71
C ILE A 13 5.76 -6.21 5.16
N ALA A 14 7.04 -6.08 5.47
CA ALA A 14 7.52 -6.26 6.84
C ALA A 14 7.06 -5.09 7.73
N PRO A 15 6.71 -5.34 9.00
CA PRO A 15 6.48 -4.27 9.97
C PRO A 15 7.70 -3.33 10.03
N GLY A 16 7.46 -2.02 9.96
CA GLY A 16 8.51 -1.00 9.96
C GLY A 16 9.09 -0.66 8.59
N ALA A 17 8.66 -1.32 7.51
CA ALA A 17 9.19 -1.09 6.16
C ALA A 17 9.01 0.35 5.65
N MET A 18 7.99 1.06 6.11
CA MET A 18 7.68 2.43 5.70
C MET A 18 8.19 3.51 6.67
N LYS A 19 8.67 3.14 7.85
CA LYS A 19 9.06 4.09 8.92
C LYS A 19 10.05 5.14 8.46
N ARG A 20 11.08 4.73 7.72
CA ARG A 20 12.09 5.65 7.23
C ARG A 20 11.50 6.63 6.23
N SER A 21 10.71 6.16 5.27
CA SER A 21 10.04 6.99 4.28
C SER A 21 9.12 8.03 4.94
N PHE A 22 8.32 7.62 5.91
CA PHE A 22 7.41 8.52 6.63
C PHE A 22 8.14 9.62 7.40
N ARG A 23 9.29 9.30 7.99
CA ARG A 23 10.11 10.27 8.74
C ARG A 23 10.88 11.22 7.83
N GLU A 24 11.53 10.72 6.77
CA GLU A 24 12.46 11.49 5.95
C GLU A 24 11.78 12.20 4.78
N SER A 25 10.71 11.62 4.26
CA SER A 25 9.96 12.14 3.11
C SER A 25 8.49 11.71 3.18
N PRO A 26 7.69 12.38 4.05
CA PRO A 26 6.28 12.05 4.19
C PRO A 26 5.54 12.09 2.85
N PRO A 27 4.60 11.16 2.59
CA PRO A 27 3.90 11.07 1.32
C PRO A 27 2.98 12.28 1.08
N LYS A 28 2.68 12.53 -0.19
CA LYS A 28 1.59 13.43 -0.57
C LYS A 28 0.27 12.68 -0.59
N VAL A 29 -0.81 13.36 -0.21
CA VAL A 29 -2.16 12.79 -0.25
C VAL A 29 -2.79 13.12 -1.59
N GLN A 30 -3.09 12.09 -2.38
CA GLN A 30 -3.73 12.25 -3.69
C GLN A 30 -5.03 11.43 -3.74
N PHE A 31 -5.96 11.85 -4.58
CA PHE A 31 -7.15 11.07 -4.91
C PHE A 31 -6.88 10.21 -6.14
N ASP A 32 -7.24 8.94 -6.05
CA ASP A 32 -7.14 7.96 -7.14
C ASP A 32 -5.77 7.97 -7.85
N HIS A 33 -4.68 8.06 -7.06
CA HIS A 33 -3.30 8.13 -7.56
C HIS A 33 -3.03 9.30 -8.52
N GLY A 34 -3.74 10.40 -8.38
CA GLY A 34 -3.62 11.55 -9.26
C GLY A 34 -4.21 11.36 -10.65
N ARG A 35 -5.09 10.37 -10.86
CA ARG A 35 -5.72 10.08 -12.16
C ARG A 35 -7.01 10.85 -12.42
N HIS A 36 -7.55 11.56 -11.42
CA HIS A 36 -8.78 12.32 -11.62
C HIS A 36 -8.59 13.41 -12.68
N PRO A 37 -9.47 13.52 -13.71
CA PRO A 37 -9.25 14.40 -14.86
C PRO A 37 -9.09 15.89 -14.52
N MET A 38 -9.73 16.37 -13.45
CA MET A 38 -9.68 17.78 -13.05
C MET A 38 -8.68 18.04 -11.93
N ILE A 39 -8.59 17.15 -10.94
CA ILE A 39 -7.69 17.30 -9.78
C ILE A 39 -6.25 16.93 -10.17
N GLY A 40 -6.10 15.88 -10.98
CA GLY A 40 -4.80 15.36 -11.38
C GLY A 40 -3.92 15.01 -10.19
N SER A 41 -2.65 15.32 -10.31
CA SER A 41 -1.64 15.03 -9.28
C SER A 41 -1.54 16.08 -8.17
N ILE A 42 -2.43 17.08 -8.15
CA ILE A 42 -2.46 18.08 -7.06
C ILE A 42 -2.79 17.35 -5.75
N PRO A 43 -2.00 17.54 -4.68
CA PRO A 43 -2.35 17.02 -3.37
C PRO A 43 -3.72 17.52 -2.91
N ILE A 44 -4.55 16.62 -2.40
CA ILE A 44 -5.92 16.95 -1.98
C ILE A 44 -6.02 17.36 -0.52
N ALA A 45 -4.99 17.08 0.26
CA ALA A 45 -5.00 17.29 1.71
C ALA A 45 -3.60 17.61 2.24
N SER A 46 -3.56 18.26 3.39
CA SER A 46 -2.36 18.40 4.19
C SER A 46 -2.26 17.27 5.22
N LEU A 47 -1.15 16.55 5.21
CA LEU A 47 -0.85 15.50 6.18
C LEU A 47 -0.77 16.09 7.60
N ARG A 48 -1.43 15.46 8.57
CA ARG A 48 -1.39 15.81 9.99
C ARG A 48 -0.53 14.85 10.78
N SER A 49 -0.74 13.56 10.55
CA SER A 49 0.09 12.50 11.12
C SER A 49 0.13 11.30 10.20
N ILE A 50 1.21 10.56 10.28
CA ILE A 50 1.37 9.27 9.63
C ILE A 50 2.28 8.40 10.49
N SER A 51 1.89 7.15 10.71
CA SER A 51 2.65 6.17 11.47
C SER A 51 2.32 4.75 10.99
N GLU A 52 3.23 3.82 11.24
CA GLU A 52 2.88 2.40 11.18
C GLU A 52 2.38 1.97 12.55
N GLU A 53 1.20 1.37 12.60
CA GLU A 53 0.53 0.94 13.82
C GLU A 53 0.02 -0.49 13.68
N VAL A 54 -0.06 -1.19 14.79
CA VAL A 54 -0.74 -2.48 14.88
C VAL A 54 -2.14 -2.23 15.45
N ASP A 55 -3.14 -2.68 14.73
CA ASP A 55 -4.52 -2.71 15.23
C ASP A 55 -5.01 -4.15 15.24
N PRO A 56 -5.45 -4.68 16.40
CA PRO A 56 -5.84 -6.08 16.50
C PRO A 56 -7.00 -6.50 15.59
N VAL A 57 -7.81 -5.55 15.16
CA VAL A 57 -9.00 -5.79 14.32
C VAL A 57 -8.75 -5.45 12.86
N LEU A 58 -8.20 -4.25 12.60
CA LEU A 58 -8.05 -3.73 11.23
C LEU A 58 -6.68 -4.03 10.62
N ALA A 59 -5.64 -4.18 11.45
CA ALA A 59 -4.27 -4.33 11.00
C ALA A 59 -3.44 -5.19 11.97
N PRO A 60 -3.77 -6.47 12.19
CA PRO A 60 -3.07 -7.33 13.15
C PRO A 60 -1.58 -7.51 12.80
N GLU A 61 -1.24 -7.48 11.53
CA GLU A 61 0.15 -7.56 11.04
C GLU A 61 0.84 -6.17 10.98
N GLY A 62 0.12 -5.10 11.33
CA GLY A 62 0.55 -3.73 11.18
C GLY A 62 0.09 -3.09 9.88
N GLY A 63 0.02 -1.76 9.86
CA GLY A 63 -0.40 -0.98 8.70
C GLY A 63 -0.09 0.50 8.86
N ALA A 64 -0.21 1.27 7.78
CA ALA A 64 -0.07 2.72 7.84
C ALA A 64 -1.38 3.36 8.31
N HIS A 65 -1.30 4.13 9.38
CA HIS A 65 -2.38 5.00 9.84
C HIS A 65 -2.07 6.45 9.45
N VAL A 66 -3.01 7.09 8.76
CA VAL A 66 -2.82 8.44 8.20
C VAL A 66 -3.98 9.34 8.61
N VAL A 67 -3.66 10.52 9.12
CA VAL A 67 -4.63 11.59 9.35
C VAL A 67 -4.24 12.79 8.51
N ALA A 68 -5.17 13.29 7.71
CA ALA A 68 -4.94 14.43 6.82
C ALA A 68 -6.14 15.39 6.84
N ARG A 69 -5.87 16.66 6.62
CA ARG A 69 -6.91 17.68 6.46
C ARG A 69 -7.14 17.95 4.98
N LEU A 70 -8.31 17.59 4.49
CA LEU A 70 -8.76 17.88 3.13
C LEU A 70 -8.80 19.40 2.92
N PHE A 71 -8.34 19.87 1.77
CA PHE A 71 -8.40 21.28 1.42
C PHE A 71 -9.86 21.73 1.23
N ASP A 72 -10.14 22.98 1.56
CA ASP A 72 -11.49 23.55 1.53
C ASP A 72 -11.63 24.40 0.26
N ASN A 73 -11.97 23.74 -0.83
CA ASN A 73 -12.27 24.39 -2.11
C ASN A 73 -13.27 23.53 -2.90
N TRP A 74 -13.85 24.10 -3.94
CA TRP A 74 -14.90 23.48 -4.75
C TRP A 74 -14.46 22.17 -5.44
N LEU A 75 -13.18 22.01 -5.79
CA LEU A 75 -12.67 20.78 -6.37
C LEU A 75 -12.67 19.60 -5.40
N MET A 76 -12.60 19.88 -4.10
CA MET A 76 -12.58 18.85 -3.06
C MET A 76 -13.98 18.46 -2.58
N GLU A 77 -15.03 19.21 -2.93
CA GLU A 77 -16.40 18.87 -2.55
C GLU A 77 -16.82 17.48 -3.04
N PRO A 78 -16.62 17.10 -4.33
CA PRO A 78 -16.96 15.76 -4.79
C PRO A 78 -16.20 14.64 -4.08
N VAL A 79 -14.92 14.85 -3.75
CA VAL A 79 -14.12 13.88 -3.00
C VAL A 79 -14.63 13.72 -1.58
N ARG A 80 -14.94 14.85 -0.92
CA ARG A 80 -15.52 14.88 0.42
C ARG A 80 -16.85 14.14 0.48
N ASP A 81 -17.74 14.44 -0.45
CA ASP A 81 -19.08 13.87 -0.52
C ASP A 81 -19.03 12.35 -0.78
N ALA A 82 -18.14 11.91 -1.67
CA ALA A 82 -17.96 10.50 -1.97
C ALA A 82 -17.42 9.72 -0.76
N ILE A 83 -16.49 10.28 0.01
CA ILE A 83 -15.97 9.66 1.23
C ILE A 83 -17.03 9.68 2.33
N ALA A 84 -17.69 10.83 2.57
CA ALA A 84 -18.72 10.97 3.59
C ALA A 84 -19.92 10.07 3.35
N GLY A 85 -20.30 9.88 2.07
CA GLY A 85 -21.35 8.96 1.63
C GLY A 85 -20.93 7.49 1.59
N GLY A 86 -19.67 7.15 1.88
CA GLY A 86 -19.16 5.79 1.87
C GLY A 86 -18.94 5.18 0.48
N ALA A 87 -19.10 5.99 -0.59
CA ALA A 87 -18.85 5.53 -1.96
C ALA A 87 -17.35 5.35 -2.26
N VAL A 88 -16.52 6.15 -1.62
CA VAL A 88 -15.06 5.97 -1.56
C VAL A 88 -14.71 5.59 -0.13
N ASN A 89 -14.38 4.33 0.08
CA ASN A 89 -14.14 3.73 1.40
C ASN A 89 -12.80 2.99 1.51
N GLY A 90 -12.00 3.01 0.47
CA GLY A 90 -10.71 2.34 0.42
C GLY A 90 -9.55 3.28 0.19
N MET A 91 -8.37 2.78 0.51
CA MET A 91 -7.10 3.48 0.41
C MET A 91 -6.14 2.72 -0.49
N SER A 92 -5.21 3.46 -1.08
CA SER A 92 -4.06 2.88 -1.76
C SER A 92 -2.84 3.78 -1.61
N PHE A 93 -1.68 3.24 -1.94
CA PHE A 93 -0.42 4.00 -1.94
C PHE A 93 0.47 3.53 -3.09
N ARG A 94 1.35 4.40 -3.53
CA ARG A 94 2.45 4.05 -4.44
C ARG A 94 3.73 3.94 -3.65
N PHE A 95 4.53 2.95 -4.00
CA PHE A 95 5.83 2.74 -3.38
C PHE A 95 6.87 2.28 -4.39
N SER A 96 8.12 2.46 -4.02
CA SER A 96 9.25 1.77 -4.63
C SER A 96 9.96 0.95 -3.56
N VAL A 97 10.43 -0.22 -3.96
CA VAL A 97 11.17 -1.12 -3.08
C VAL A 97 12.60 -0.63 -2.94
N VAL A 98 13.04 -0.43 -1.70
CA VAL A 98 14.43 -0.06 -1.36
C VAL A 98 15.20 -1.30 -0.93
N ARG A 99 14.56 -2.16 -0.12
CA ARG A 99 15.14 -3.43 0.32
C ARG A 99 14.07 -4.51 0.38
N GLU A 100 14.47 -5.69 -0.01
CA GLU A 100 13.66 -6.89 0.06
C GLU A 100 14.49 -8.10 0.43
N LYS A 101 13.84 -9.17 0.79
CA LYS A 101 14.43 -10.51 0.90
C LYS A 101 13.52 -11.55 0.27
N TRP A 102 14.12 -12.56 -0.28
CA TRP A 102 13.43 -13.71 -0.84
C TRP A 102 13.68 -14.95 0.00
N GLU A 103 12.63 -15.71 0.23
CA GLU A 103 12.65 -16.93 1.03
C GLU A 103 11.85 -18.03 0.32
N THR A 104 12.28 -19.27 0.52
CA THR A 104 11.45 -20.43 0.19
C THR A 104 10.24 -20.48 1.12
N SER A 105 9.26 -21.31 0.80
CA SER A 105 8.06 -21.48 1.63
C SER A 105 8.36 -21.97 3.06
N ASP A 106 9.47 -22.68 3.26
CA ASP A 106 9.96 -23.12 4.58
C ASP A 106 10.84 -22.09 5.30
N GLY A 107 10.99 -20.88 4.72
CA GLY A 107 11.66 -19.73 5.35
C GLY A 107 13.18 -19.66 5.12
N LYS A 108 13.74 -20.47 4.22
CA LYS A 108 15.16 -20.41 3.88
C LYS A 108 15.42 -19.22 2.94
N VAL A 109 16.33 -18.33 3.34
CA VAL A 109 16.70 -17.14 2.55
C VAL A 109 17.44 -17.54 1.27
N ILE A 110 16.99 -17.04 0.14
CA ILE A 110 17.63 -17.17 -1.17
C ILE A 110 18.47 -15.93 -1.42
N ARG A 111 19.76 -16.10 -1.65
CA ARG A 111 20.71 -15.02 -1.96
C ARG A 111 21.33 -15.16 -3.34
N ASP A 112 21.19 -16.31 -3.94
CA ASP A 112 21.66 -16.62 -5.29
C ASP A 112 20.59 -16.15 -6.29
N GLU A 113 20.93 -15.18 -7.12
CA GLU A 113 20.03 -14.58 -8.10
C GLU A 113 19.61 -15.59 -9.18
N GLN A 114 20.53 -16.47 -9.60
CA GLN A 114 20.21 -17.49 -10.60
C GLN A 114 19.21 -18.49 -10.03
N LEU A 115 19.42 -18.96 -8.82
CA LEU A 115 18.51 -19.87 -8.14
C LEU A 115 17.12 -19.20 -7.96
N LEU A 116 17.08 -17.93 -7.58
CA LEU A 116 15.84 -17.18 -7.45
C LEU A 116 15.06 -17.12 -8.78
N MET A 117 15.76 -16.79 -9.86
CA MET A 117 15.14 -16.70 -11.19
C MET A 117 14.67 -18.05 -11.70
N ASP A 118 15.40 -19.12 -11.46
CA ASP A 118 15.04 -20.47 -11.86
C ASP A 118 13.78 -20.95 -11.09
N GLU A 119 13.69 -20.67 -9.78
CA GLU A 119 12.52 -20.99 -8.98
C GLU A 119 11.27 -20.15 -9.39
N LEU A 120 11.44 -18.88 -9.70
CA LEU A 120 10.33 -18.05 -10.20
C LEU A 120 9.83 -18.56 -11.56
N ARG A 121 10.74 -18.86 -12.50
CA ARG A 121 10.40 -19.39 -13.83
C ARG A 121 9.72 -20.75 -13.76
N ARG A 122 10.02 -21.56 -12.76
CA ARG A 122 9.36 -22.86 -12.56
C ARG A 122 7.85 -22.71 -12.52
N THR A 123 7.33 -21.61 -11.95
CA THR A 123 5.88 -21.32 -11.87
C THR A 123 5.21 -21.06 -13.22
N TRP A 124 5.97 -20.87 -14.31
CA TRP A 124 5.40 -20.75 -15.66
C TRP A 124 5.04 -22.10 -16.30
N TYR A 125 5.73 -23.15 -15.86
CA TYR A 125 5.64 -24.48 -16.48
C TYR A 125 5.03 -25.52 -15.55
N GLU A 126 5.00 -25.23 -14.25
CA GLU A 126 4.48 -26.11 -13.21
C GLU A 126 3.35 -25.42 -12.45
N ASP A 127 2.31 -26.17 -12.11
CA ASP A 127 1.25 -25.73 -11.21
C ASP A 127 1.74 -25.85 -9.77
N VAL A 128 2.51 -24.86 -9.32
CA VAL A 128 3.07 -24.81 -7.96
C VAL A 128 1.97 -24.38 -6.98
N PRO A 129 1.68 -25.18 -5.94
CA PRO A 129 0.71 -24.82 -4.91
C PRO A 129 1.04 -23.49 -4.24
N ASP A 130 0.03 -22.72 -3.86
CA ASP A 130 0.19 -21.38 -3.29
C ASP A 130 1.03 -21.35 -2.00
N ASP A 131 0.98 -22.41 -1.20
CA ASP A 131 1.76 -22.58 0.03
C ASP A 131 3.23 -22.97 -0.22
N GLU A 132 3.55 -23.44 -1.42
CA GLU A 132 4.92 -23.76 -1.85
C GLU A 132 5.61 -22.60 -2.59
N LEU A 133 4.88 -21.56 -2.94
CA LEU A 133 5.44 -20.39 -3.63
C LEU A 133 6.50 -19.68 -2.79
N LEU A 134 7.48 -19.11 -3.48
CA LEU A 134 8.46 -18.21 -2.86
C LEU A 134 7.77 -17.05 -2.14
N VAL A 135 8.41 -16.55 -1.11
CA VAL A 135 7.95 -15.40 -0.34
C VAL A 135 8.90 -14.22 -0.52
N ARG A 136 8.40 -13.17 -1.17
CA ARG A 136 9.04 -11.86 -1.23
C ARG A 136 8.63 -11.04 -0.02
N THR A 137 9.58 -10.67 0.84
CA THR A 137 9.32 -9.77 1.97
C THR A 137 9.94 -8.40 1.68
N LEU A 138 9.09 -7.39 1.56
CA LEU A 138 9.50 -5.99 1.39
C LEU A 138 9.92 -5.43 2.75
N THR A 139 11.20 -5.16 2.95
CA THR A 139 11.77 -4.76 4.25
C THR A 139 12.01 -3.27 4.37
N GLU A 140 12.13 -2.55 3.26
CA GLU A 140 12.19 -1.08 3.24
C GLU A 140 11.52 -0.55 1.97
N LEU A 141 10.58 0.38 2.15
CA LEU A 141 9.83 1.03 1.08
C LEU A 141 10.02 2.54 1.10
N LYS A 142 10.00 3.14 -0.09
CA LYS A 142 9.82 4.58 -0.28
C LYS A 142 8.39 4.82 -0.75
N VAL A 143 7.62 5.59 0.02
CA VAL A 143 6.19 5.85 -0.23
C VAL A 143 5.99 7.33 -0.57
N PRO A 144 5.98 7.71 -1.86
CA PRO A 144 5.82 9.10 -2.27
C PRO A 144 4.37 9.60 -2.20
N GLU A 145 3.39 8.68 -2.23
CA GLU A 145 1.99 9.03 -2.36
C GLU A 145 1.11 8.01 -1.64
N ILE A 146 0.04 8.53 -1.03
CA ILE A 146 -1.01 7.76 -0.35
C ILE A 146 -2.33 8.51 -0.50
N GLY A 147 -3.46 7.81 -0.58
CA GLY A 147 -4.74 8.50 -0.61
C GLY A 147 -5.94 7.60 -0.85
N PRO A 148 -7.14 8.19 -0.78
CA PRO A 148 -8.37 7.49 -1.08
C PRO A 148 -8.44 7.14 -2.57
N VAL A 149 -8.97 5.96 -2.85
CA VAL A 149 -9.17 5.45 -4.21
C VAL A 149 -10.55 4.85 -4.36
N THR A 150 -11.07 4.91 -5.59
CA THR A 150 -12.34 4.27 -5.93
C THR A 150 -12.25 2.74 -5.87
N TRP A 151 -11.13 2.19 -6.33
CA TRP A 151 -10.86 0.75 -6.39
C TRP A 151 -9.53 0.43 -5.69
N PRO A 152 -9.56 0.12 -4.39
CA PRO A 152 -8.35 -0.23 -3.65
C PRO A 152 -7.79 -1.58 -4.12
N ALA A 153 -6.47 -1.69 -4.19
CA ALA A 153 -5.79 -2.94 -4.52
C ALA A 153 -5.95 -4.00 -3.41
N TYR A 154 -6.08 -3.53 -2.17
CA TYR A 154 -6.30 -4.38 -0.99
C TYR A 154 -7.65 -4.04 -0.37
N ALA A 155 -8.46 -5.07 -0.11
CA ALA A 155 -9.81 -4.91 0.46
C ALA A 155 -9.79 -4.43 1.93
N ASP A 156 -8.70 -4.72 2.66
CA ASP A 156 -8.57 -4.45 4.10
C ASP A 156 -8.07 -3.02 4.40
N THR A 157 -8.45 -2.07 3.55
CA THR A 157 -8.17 -0.65 3.76
C THR A 157 -9.46 0.10 4.07
N SER A 158 -9.36 1.19 4.79
CA SER A 158 -10.51 2.03 5.09
C SER A 158 -10.17 3.52 5.01
N VAL A 159 -11.17 4.32 4.67
CA VAL A 159 -11.13 5.77 4.75
C VAL A 159 -12.45 6.28 5.31
N SER A 160 -12.37 7.26 6.21
CA SER A 160 -13.55 7.93 6.76
C SER A 160 -13.29 9.42 6.94
N MET A 161 -14.37 10.18 7.09
CA MET A 161 -14.29 11.61 7.39
C MET A 161 -14.85 11.92 8.78
N ARG A 162 -14.10 12.70 9.54
CA ARG A 162 -14.58 13.36 10.76
C ARG A 162 -14.54 14.87 10.54
N SER A 163 -15.69 15.48 10.23
CA SER A 163 -15.76 16.88 9.88
C SER A 163 -14.93 17.20 8.61
N LYS A 164 -13.94 18.09 8.70
CA LYS A 164 -12.99 18.42 7.59
C LYS A 164 -11.68 17.59 7.62
N VAL A 165 -11.59 16.63 8.52
CA VAL A 165 -10.41 15.76 8.66
C VAL A 165 -10.73 14.40 8.08
N ILE A 166 -9.93 13.94 7.14
CA ILE A 166 -9.98 12.60 6.62
C ILE A 166 -9.14 11.73 7.56
N ASP A 167 -9.75 10.74 8.17
CA ASP A 167 -9.05 9.62 8.77
C ASP A 167 -8.82 8.62 7.64
N LEU A 168 -7.62 8.66 7.10
CA LEU A 168 -7.20 7.76 6.05
C LEU A 168 -6.75 6.47 6.75
N GLY A 169 -7.69 5.59 6.99
CA GLY A 169 -7.52 4.34 7.68
C GLY A 169 -6.28 3.52 7.28
N ARG A 170 -6.14 2.39 7.84
CA ARG A 170 -4.92 1.59 7.85
C ARG A 170 -4.73 0.81 6.56
N LEU A 171 -3.51 0.86 6.03
CA LEU A 171 -3.06 0.07 4.89
C LEU A 171 -2.34 -1.19 5.41
N HIS A 172 -2.72 -2.32 4.90
CA HIS A 172 -2.05 -3.62 5.12
C HIS A 172 -1.06 -3.92 4.01
#